data_8f63cd8b0d0f22bb98ac440130ebf28d
#
_entry.id   8f63cd8b0d0f22bb98ac440130ebf28d
#
_cell.length_a   1.000
_cell.length_b   1.000
_cell.length_c   1.000
_cell.angle_alpha   90.00
_cell.angle_beta   90.00
_cell.angle_gamma   90.00
#
_symmetry.space_group_name_H-M   'P 1'
#
loop_
_entity.id
_entity.type
_entity.pdbx_description
1 polymer ?
#
loop_
_entity_poly.entity_id
_entity_poly.type
_entity_poly.pdbx_seq_one_letter_code
_entity_poly.pdbx_strand_id
1 'polypeptide(L)'
;MANIPLNIDSLVGAALAPILGVIAFWFLQLIFIEIQKRMLTRFRHSHEAFCRFTNFIGILFQTICHALGYTVTRSGIATFHVTVNYGTVEPRKEKTGVFEWIATSFLLLGPFFIPAGLALLFSVVVIGNAFVFPASSYSFVESLMNFGISIITFVQRFFNFLIHMDLFNPLHIGFLFVLWFFGLGIRPSYVGEERKAKIDMIHDLKNIFYHLTKKPLYILVIILGLYAFYFLSLFLKQNWYMALFSVFGWISLTAIIALLLTYLLLFLIKLTDHIRGWWKAVSYLTVPVSYVIVRMIFLYYPVRQGDSFSLLLMMVCTFIVTILLIKYKKTNRFKTASKMKHMKVEDGKKRTPEK
;
A
#
# COMPACT_ATOMS: atom_id res chain seq x y z
N MET A 1 43.30 -16.06 -3.00
CA MET A 1 42.71 -14.72 -3.11
C MET A 1 42.06 -14.62 -4.47
N ALA A 2 40.76 -14.40 -4.57
CA ALA A 2 40.14 -14.20 -5.86
C ALA A 2 40.64 -12.87 -6.42
N ASN A 3 41.22 -12.90 -7.64
CA ASN A 3 41.61 -11.67 -8.34
C ASN A 3 40.31 -10.87 -8.59
N ILE A 4 40.07 -9.84 -7.82
CA ILE A 4 38.96 -8.90 -8.04
C ILE A 4 39.31 -8.14 -9.33
N PRO A 5 38.51 -8.27 -10.40
CA PRO A 5 38.75 -7.49 -11.60
C PRO A 5 38.51 -6.02 -11.27
N LEU A 6 39.58 -5.26 -11.14
CA LEU A 6 39.53 -3.82 -10.86
C LEU A 6 39.16 -3.05 -12.14
N ASN A 7 37.90 -3.12 -12.54
CA ASN A 7 37.35 -2.31 -13.61
C ASN A 7 36.22 -1.41 -13.08
N ILE A 8 35.79 -0.42 -13.86
CA ILE A 8 34.75 0.53 -13.47
C ILE A 8 33.46 -0.20 -13.14
N ASP A 9 33.15 -1.29 -13.83
CA ASP A 9 31.94 -2.09 -13.56
C ASP A 9 31.97 -2.72 -12.16
N SER A 10 33.09 -3.36 -11.78
CA SER A 10 33.21 -3.96 -10.45
C SER A 10 33.35 -2.92 -9.33
N LEU A 11 33.93 -1.76 -9.64
CA LEU A 11 34.14 -0.71 -8.64
C LEU A 11 32.87 0.11 -8.36
N VAL A 12 32.11 0.42 -9.37
CA VAL A 12 30.95 1.35 -9.26
C VAL A 12 29.67 0.71 -9.72
N GLY A 13 29.65 0.08 -10.89
CA GLY A 13 28.44 -0.44 -11.50
C GLY A 13 27.73 -1.47 -10.63
N ALA A 14 28.45 -2.48 -10.19
CA ALA A 14 27.90 -3.58 -9.41
C ALA A 14 27.31 -3.12 -8.05
N ALA A 15 27.91 -2.11 -7.42
CA ALA A 15 27.37 -1.52 -6.20
C ALA A 15 26.09 -0.71 -6.45
N LEU A 16 26.01 -0.01 -7.59
CA LEU A 16 24.83 0.81 -7.92
C LEU A 16 23.60 0.00 -8.36
N ALA A 17 23.79 -1.17 -8.95
CA ALA A 17 22.73 -1.95 -9.54
C ALA A 17 21.53 -2.21 -8.59
N PRO A 18 21.68 -2.76 -7.37
CA PRO A 18 20.58 -2.99 -6.45
C PRO A 18 19.98 -1.69 -5.91
N ILE A 19 20.75 -0.62 -5.78
CA ILE A 19 20.28 0.72 -5.38
C ILE A 19 19.28 1.23 -6.43
N LEU A 20 19.66 1.17 -7.72
CA LEU A 20 18.77 1.56 -8.82
C LEU A 20 17.50 0.71 -8.86
N GLY A 21 17.61 -0.59 -8.58
CA GLY A 21 16.48 -1.48 -8.46
C GLY A 21 15.49 -1.02 -7.37
N VAL A 22 15.99 -0.73 -6.17
CA VAL A 22 15.16 -0.22 -5.06
C VAL A 22 14.51 1.11 -5.43
N ILE A 23 15.26 2.05 -6.02
CA ILE A 23 14.73 3.34 -6.46
C ILE A 23 13.60 3.15 -7.47
N ALA A 24 13.76 2.24 -8.45
CA ALA A 24 12.72 1.95 -9.45
C ALA A 24 11.43 1.43 -8.79
N PHE A 25 11.53 0.48 -7.85
CA PHE A 25 10.35 -0.03 -7.12
C PHE A 25 9.74 1.02 -6.20
N TRP A 26 10.54 1.88 -5.59
CA TRP A 26 10.03 3.00 -4.80
C TRP A 26 9.26 4.01 -5.66
N PHE A 27 9.77 4.36 -6.87
CA PHE A 27 9.03 5.20 -7.81
C PHE A 27 7.70 4.56 -8.24
N LEU A 28 7.69 3.26 -8.50
CA LEU A 28 6.47 2.54 -8.80
C LEU A 28 5.49 2.62 -7.61
N GLN A 29 5.95 2.41 -6.39
CA GLN A 29 5.15 2.57 -5.17
C GLN A 29 4.52 3.97 -5.06
N LEU A 30 5.29 5.04 -5.37
CA LEU A 30 4.78 6.42 -5.35
C LEU A 30 3.61 6.63 -6.33
N ILE A 31 3.68 6.04 -7.52
CA ILE A 31 2.59 6.08 -8.51
C ILE A 31 1.32 5.45 -7.92
N PHE A 32 1.44 4.28 -7.28
CA PHE A 32 0.31 3.62 -6.64
C PHE A 32 -0.26 4.45 -5.48
N ILE A 33 0.58 5.07 -4.64
CA ILE A 33 0.13 5.97 -3.57
C ILE A 33 -0.68 7.14 -4.14
N GLU A 34 -0.22 7.76 -5.22
CA GLU A 34 -0.92 8.88 -5.85
C GLU A 34 -2.28 8.46 -6.45
N ILE A 35 -2.36 7.25 -7.05
CA ILE A 35 -3.62 6.69 -7.53
C ILE A 35 -4.60 6.48 -6.35
N GLN A 36 -4.13 5.89 -5.23
CA GLN A 36 -4.95 5.71 -4.02
C GLN A 36 -5.51 7.04 -3.51
N LYS A 37 -4.65 8.05 -3.42
CA LYS A 37 -5.02 9.39 -2.97
C LYS A 37 -6.10 10.00 -3.87
N ARG A 38 -5.95 9.91 -5.19
CA ARG A 38 -6.96 10.38 -6.16
C ARG A 38 -8.28 9.63 -6.02
N MET A 39 -8.23 8.33 -5.80
CA MET A 39 -9.44 7.53 -5.54
C MET A 39 -10.15 8.01 -4.27
N LEU A 40 -9.44 8.11 -3.15
CA LEU A 40 -10.01 8.56 -1.87
C LEU A 40 -10.56 10.00 -1.95
N THR A 41 -9.89 10.91 -2.64
CA THR A 41 -10.38 12.28 -2.85
C THR A 41 -11.74 12.30 -3.56
N ARG A 42 -11.97 11.40 -4.54
CA ARG A 42 -13.26 11.28 -5.24
C ARG A 42 -14.37 10.73 -4.34
N PHE A 43 -14.03 9.99 -3.29
CA PHE A 43 -14.99 9.40 -2.34
C PHE A 43 -15.34 10.33 -1.18
N ARG A 44 -14.59 11.41 -0.98
CA ARG A 44 -14.71 12.26 0.20
C ARG A 44 -16.15 12.67 0.52
N HIS A 45 -16.91 13.11 -0.48
CA HIS A 45 -18.28 13.59 -0.28
C HIS A 45 -19.32 12.48 -0.06
N SER A 46 -19.08 11.28 -0.62
CA SER A 46 -20.01 10.15 -0.50
C SER A 46 -19.72 9.24 0.70
N HIS A 47 -18.47 9.22 1.18
CA HIS A 47 -17.99 8.33 2.24
C HIS A 47 -17.06 9.06 3.22
N GLU A 48 -17.55 10.17 3.78
CA GLU A 48 -16.75 11.02 4.68
C GLU A 48 -16.16 10.23 5.87
N ALA A 49 -16.99 9.42 6.56
CA ALA A 49 -16.53 8.62 7.70
C ALA A 49 -15.39 7.66 7.34
N PHE A 50 -15.47 7.00 6.17
CA PHE A 50 -14.40 6.13 5.68
C PHE A 50 -13.13 6.92 5.35
N CYS A 51 -13.26 8.07 4.68
CA CYS A 51 -12.11 8.93 4.38
C CYS A 51 -11.46 9.49 5.66
N ARG A 52 -12.24 9.85 6.66
CA ARG A 52 -11.73 10.27 7.98
C ARG A 52 -10.97 9.14 8.67
N PHE A 53 -11.50 7.93 8.63
CA PHE A 53 -10.81 6.74 9.17
C PHE A 53 -9.49 6.48 8.45
N THR A 54 -9.47 6.50 7.11
CA THR A 54 -8.22 6.31 6.35
C THR A 54 -7.21 7.43 6.61
N ASN A 55 -7.67 8.67 6.80
CA ASN A 55 -6.80 9.79 7.18
C ASN A 55 -6.19 9.58 8.56
N PHE A 56 -6.99 9.13 9.53
CA PHE A 56 -6.49 8.80 10.86
C PHE A 56 -5.36 7.78 10.82
N ILE A 57 -5.50 6.70 10.03
CA ILE A 57 -4.44 5.69 9.87
C ILE A 57 -3.17 6.32 9.27
N GLY A 58 -3.30 7.11 8.21
CA GLY A 58 -2.17 7.80 7.60
C GLY A 58 -1.45 8.76 8.56
N ILE A 59 -2.23 9.56 9.33
CA ILE A 59 -1.71 10.47 10.36
C ILE A 59 -0.99 9.69 11.46
N LEU A 60 -1.60 8.60 11.93
CA LEU A 60 -1.01 7.74 12.96
C LEU A 60 0.37 7.24 12.54
N PHE A 61 0.50 6.67 11.33
CA PHE A 61 1.79 6.19 10.86
C PHE A 61 2.80 7.31 10.66
N GLN A 62 2.38 8.45 10.12
CA GLN A 62 3.26 9.61 9.99
C GLN A 62 3.77 10.08 11.35
N THR A 63 2.89 10.15 12.36
CA THR A 63 3.25 10.56 13.72
C THR A 63 4.19 9.54 14.38
N ILE A 64 3.96 8.23 14.16
CA ILE A 64 4.88 7.17 14.60
C ILE A 64 6.25 7.31 13.94
N CYS A 65 6.33 7.64 12.65
CA CYS A 65 7.60 7.85 11.95
C CYS A 65 8.40 9.00 12.56
N HIS A 66 7.73 10.11 12.92
CA HIS A 66 8.34 11.22 13.66
C HIS A 66 8.88 10.77 15.03
N ALA A 67 8.05 10.06 15.79
CA ALA A 67 8.42 9.57 17.11
C ALA A 67 9.63 8.64 17.04
N LEU A 68 9.67 7.75 16.04
CA LEU A 68 10.82 6.88 15.78
C LEU A 68 12.08 7.68 15.46
N GLY A 69 11.97 8.72 14.63
CA GLY A 69 13.09 9.62 14.33
C GLY A 69 13.66 10.26 15.59
N TYR A 70 12.83 10.78 16.47
CA TYR A 70 13.25 11.36 17.74
C TYR A 70 13.81 10.32 18.72
N THR A 71 13.29 9.10 18.70
CA THR A 71 13.79 8.01 19.53
C THR A 71 15.18 7.56 19.08
N VAL A 72 15.37 7.31 17.77
CA VAL A 72 16.66 6.90 17.18
C VAL A 72 17.73 7.94 17.41
N THR A 73 17.39 9.23 17.30
CA THR A 73 18.31 10.33 17.55
C THR A 73 18.51 10.65 19.03
N ARG A 74 17.88 9.90 19.94
CA ARG A 74 17.92 10.14 21.40
C ARG A 74 17.50 11.57 21.78
N SER A 75 16.62 12.19 20.98
CA SER A 75 16.00 13.47 21.30
C SER A 75 14.91 13.33 22.37
N GLY A 76 14.36 12.13 22.52
CA GLY A 76 13.21 11.83 23.37
C GLY A 76 11.92 12.46 22.85
N ILE A 77 10.80 12.04 23.38
CA ILE A 77 9.46 12.55 23.02
C ILE A 77 8.93 13.33 24.23
N ALA A 78 8.56 14.59 24.02
CA ALA A 78 7.89 15.44 25.02
C ALA A 78 6.37 15.31 24.90
N THR A 79 5.82 15.46 23.69
CA THR A 79 4.40 15.33 23.42
C THR A 79 4.19 14.36 22.25
N PHE A 80 3.12 13.56 22.34
CA PHE A 80 2.64 12.70 21.27
C PHE A 80 1.13 12.80 21.19
N HIS A 81 0.63 13.46 20.16
CA HIS A 81 -0.79 13.66 19.99
C HIS A 81 -1.25 13.28 18.59
N VAL A 82 -2.31 12.47 18.50
CA VAL A 82 -2.89 12.00 17.23
C VAL A 82 -4.38 12.24 17.25
N THR A 83 -4.88 12.94 16.25
CA THR A 83 -6.31 13.13 15.99
C THR A 83 -6.67 12.68 14.58
N VAL A 84 -7.94 12.75 14.24
CA VAL A 84 -8.43 12.44 12.88
C VAL A 84 -7.93 13.45 11.84
N ASN A 85 -7.58 14.67 12.28
CA ASN A 85 -7.26 15.79 11.40
C ASN A 85 -5.77 16.16 11.39
N TYR A 86 -5.04 15.85 12.45
CA TYR A 86 -3.61 16.17 12.58
C TYR A 86 -2.91 15.27 13.60
N GLY A 87 -1.59 15.14 13.43
CA GLY A 87 -0.71 14.52 14.41
C GLY A 87 0.47 15.44 14.71
N THR A 88 0.85 15.52 15.96
CA THR A 88 2.01 16.30 16.43
C THR A 88 2.89 15.47 17.34
N VAL A 89 4.19 15.58 17.13
CA VAL A 89 5.22 15.02 18.01
C VAL A 89 6.27 16.08 18.23
N GLU A 90 6.56 16.36 19.49
CA GLU A 90 7.59 17.32 19.86
C GLU A 90 8.75 16.60 20.55
N PRO A 91 9.99 16.94 20.22
CA PRO A 91 11.16 16.37 20.88
C PRO A 91 11.31 16.97 22.28
N ARG A 92 11.77 16.16 23.25
CA ARG A 92 12.12 16.66 24.59
C ARG A 92 13.37 17.54 24.57
N LYS A 93 14.30 17.23 23.65
CA LYS A 93 15.52 17.99 23.43
C LYS A 93 15.69 18.23 21.95
N GLU A 94 15.71 19.49 21.54
CA GLU A 94 16.06 19.84 20.17
C GLU A 94 17.55 19.50 19.93
N LYS A 95 17.81 18.74 18.90
CA LYS A 95 19.14 18.44 18.43
C LYS A 95 19.36 19.05 17.06
N THR A 96 20.57 19.51 16.82
CA THR A 96 21.00 20.11 15.55
C THR A 96 21.95 19.20 14.78
N GLY A 97 22.20 19.54 13.54
CA GLY A 97 23.19 18.85 12.70
C GLY A 97 22.73 17.50 12.19
N VAL A 98 23.55 16.46 12.37
CA VAL A 98 23.28 15.10 11.85
C VAL A 98 22.01 14.49 12.46
N PHE A 99 21.81 14.71 13.76
CA PHE A 99 20.64 14.14 14.46
C PHE A 99 19.32 14.76 14.00
N GLU A 100 19.29 16.07 13.78
CA GLU A 100 18.14 16.76 13.16
C GLU A 100 17.88 16.21 11.76
N TRP A 101 18.92 16.06 10.97
CA TRP A 101 18.83 15.54 9.61
C TRP A 101 18.27 14.11 9.56
N ILE A 102 18.72 13.22 10.46
CA ILE A 102 18.20 11.85 10.59
C ILE A 102 16.73 11.88 11.01
N ALA A 103 16.36 12.65 12.05
CA ALA A 103 14.99 12.73 12.51
C ALA A 103 14.03 13.21 11.40
N THR A 104 14.44 14.21 10.63
CA THR A 104 13.69 14.72 9.47
C THR A 104 13.63 13.68 8.34
N SER A 105 14.68 12.87 8.14
CA SER A 105 14.63 11.76 7.17
C SER A 105 13.59 10.71 7.54
N PHE A 106 13.45 10.36 8.82
CA PHE A 106 12.39 9.48 9.30
C PHE A 106 10.98 10.06 9.05
N LEU A 107 10.82 11.38 9.20
CA LEU A 107 9.58 12.06 8.88
C LEU A 107 9.24 11.96 7.38
N LEU A 108 10.21 12.24 6.52
CA LEU A 108 9.97 12.35 5.08
C LEU A 108 9.88 10.98 4.39
N LEU A 109 10.73 10.03 4.77
CA LEU A 109 10.83 8.71 4.15
C LEU A 109 10.05 7.62 4.90
N GLY A 110 9.94 7.77 6.22
CA GLY A 110 9.30 6.77 7.09
C GLY A 110 7.90 6.34 6.65
N PRO A 111 6.99 7.26 6.31
CA PRO A 111 5.63 6.91 5.90
C PRO A 111 5.55 6.03 4.64
N PHE A 112 6.59 5.98 3.82
CA PHE A 112 6.66 5.10 2.65
C PHE A 112 7.12 3.69 3.02
N PHE A 113 8.07 3.57 3.97
CA PHE A 113 8.76 2.32 4.25
C PHE A 113 8.31 1.64 5.55
N ILE A 114 7.97 2.40 6.60
CA ILE A 114 7.68 1.82 7.93
C ILE A 114 6.40 1.00 7.93
N PRO A 115 5.23 1.48 7.44
CA PRO A 115 4.03 0.66 7.40
C PRO A 115 4.22 -0.59 6.53
N ALA A 116 4.88 -0.43 5.37
CA ALA A 116 5.18 -1.55 4.47
C ALA A 116 6.18 -2.53 5.07
N GLY A 117 7.18 -2.05 5.81
CA GLY A 117 8.13 -2.87 6.55
C GLY A 117 7.47 -3.70 7.64
N LEU A 118 6.52 -3.12 8.37
CA LEU A 118 5.71 -3.86 9.34
C LEU A 118 4.85 -4.93 8.64
N ALA A 119 4.21 -4.61 7.52
CA ALA A 119 3.48 -5.60 6.72
C ALA A 119 4.41 -6.72 6.21
N LEU A 120 5.64 -6.40 5.80
CA LEU A 120 6.64 -7.38 5.43
C LEU A 120 7.01 -8.30 6.59
N LEU A 121 7.18 -7.79 7.80
CA LEU A 121 7.44 -8.61 9.00
C LEU A 121 6.33 -9.63 9.24
N PHE A 122 5.06 -9.23 9.09
CA PHE A 122 3.95 -10.18 9.14
C PHE A 122 4.02 -11.20 8.00
N SER A 123 4.42 -10.79 6.80
CA SER A 123 4.62 -11.69 5.66
C SER A 123 5.69 -12.75 5.95
N VAL A 124 6.76 -12.40 6.66
CA VAL A 124 7.80 -13.37 7.10
C VAL A 124 7.19 -14.49 7.94
N VAL A 125 6.30 -14.14 8.86
CA VAL A 125 5.66 -15.11 9.77
C VAL A 125 4.72 -16.05 9.00
N VAL A 126 3.99 -15.52 8.00
CA VAL A 126 2.92 -16.25 7.33
C VAL A 126 3.42 -17.02 6.10
N ILE A 127 4.33 -16.44 5.33
CA ILE A 127 4.81 -17.02 4.06
C ILE A 127 6.12 -17.82 4.25
N GLY A 128 6.86 -17.57 5.34
CA GLY A 128 8.08 -18.29 5.70
C GLY A 128 9.18 -18.16 4.63
N ASN A 129 9.37 -19.20 3.82
CA ASN A 129 10.50 -19.33 2.87
C ASN A 129 10.45 -18.42 1.63
N ALA A 130 9.72 -17.30 1.65
CA ALA A 130 9.62 -16.39 0.50
C ALA A 130 10.90 -15.56 0.26
N PHE A 131 11.81 -15.54 1.21
CA PHE A 131 12.94 -14.62 1.28
C PHE A 131 14.23 -15.29 0.80
N VAL A 132 14.68 -14.93 -0.40
CA VAL A 132 15.92 -15.44 -0.98
C VAL A 132 16.92 -14.31 -1.08
N PHE A 133 18.08 -14.49 -0.44
CA PHE A 133 19.20 -13.55 -0.46
C PHE A 133 20.26 -14.04 -1.44
N PRO A 134 20.29 -13.50 -2.66
CA PRO A 134 21.30 -13.87 -3.63
C PRO A 134 22.68 -13.32 -3.25
N ALA A 135 23.72 -13.91 -3.83
CA ALA A 135 25.09 -13.45 -3.61
C ALA A 135 25.35 -12.06 -4.20
N SER A 136 26.26 -11.31 -3.59
CA SER A 136 26.81 -10.11 -4.19
C SER A 136 27.74 -10.47 -5.35
N SER A 137 27.75 -9.67 -6.42
CA SER A 137 28.56 -9.89 -7.62
C SER A 137 29.48 -8.71 -7.89
N TYR A 138 30.48 -8.93 -8.75
CA TYR A 138 31.42 -7.93 -9.24
C TYR A 138 30.97 -7.27 -10.56
N SER A 139 29.82 -7.65 -11.12
CA SER A 139 29.29 -7.11 -12.37
C SER A 139 27.94 -6.39 -12.12
N PHE A 140 27.74 -5.26 -12.79
CA PHE A 140 26.46 -4.53 -12.79
C PHE A 140 25.30 -5.42 -13.23
N VAL A 141 25.45 -6.10 -14.38
CA VAL A 141 24.38 -6.94 -14.96
C VAL A 141 24.04 -8.08 -14.01
N GLU A 142 25.06 -8.76 -13.47
CA GLU A 142 24.84 -9.89 -12.57
C GLU A 142 24.23 -9.42 -11.22
N SER A 143 24.68 -8.30 -10.68
CA SER A 143 24.07 -7.70 -9.47
C SER A 143 22.61 -7.31 -9.70
N LEU A 144 22.29 -6.74 -10.86
CA LEU A 144 20.92 -6.39 -11.21
C LEU A 144 20.05 -7.64 -11.42
N MET A 145 20.58 -8.69 -12.08
CA MET A 145 19.90 -9.97 -12.24
C MET A 145 19.64 -10.65 -10.89
N ASN A 146 20.63 -10.68 -10.01
CA ASN A 146 20.54 -11.27 -8.67
C ASN A 146 19.47 -10.53 -7.83
N PHE A 147 19.46 -9.19 -7.86
CA PHE A 147 18.39 -8.41 -7.27
C PHE A 147 17.03 -8.77 -7.88
N GLY A 148 16.94 -8.83 -9.22
CA GLY A 148 15.73 -9.22 -9.95
C GLY A 148 15.21 -10.60 -9.56
N ILE A 149 16.09 -11.59 -9.43
CA ILE A 149 15.74 -12.95 -8.97
C ILE A 149 15.15 -12.93 -7.58
N SER A 150 15.76 -12.17 -6.64
CA SER A 150 15.23 -12.00 -5.28
C SER A 150 13.80 -11.45 -5.30
N ILE A 151 13.58 -10.41 -6.10
CA ILE A 151 12.29 -9.74 -6.25
C ILE A 151 11.24 -10.68 -6.87
N ILE A 152 11.57 -11.32 -7.99
CA ILE A 152 10.66 -12.23 -8.71
C ILE A 152 10.29 -13.42 -7.81
N THR A 153 11.24 -14.00 -7.12
CA THR A 153 10.99 -15.12 -6.22
C THR A 153 10.05 -14.72 -5.09
N PHE A 154 10.25 -13.54 -4.50
CA PHE A 154 9.35 -13.00 -3.48
C PHE A 154 7.93 -12.83 -4.04
N VAL A 155 7.79 -12.17 -5.19
CA VAL A 155 6.51 -11.95 -5.85
C VAL A 155 5.79 -13.27 -6.11
N GLN A 156 6.47 -14.24 -6.71
CA GLN A 156 5.88 -15.54 -7.04
C GLN A 156 5.36 -16.25 -5.78
N ARG A 157 6.16 -16.31 -4.72
CA ARG A 157 5.78 -16.95 -3.45
C ARG A 157 4.66 -16.21 -2.74
N PHE A 158 4.70 -14.87 -2.75
CA PHE A 158 3.67 -14.05 -2.15
C PHE A 158 2.32 -14.21 -2.88
N PHE A 159 2.31 -14.16 -4.22
CA PHE A 159 1.10 -14.40 -5.01
C PHE A 159 0.60 -15.83 -4.89
N ASN A 160 1.51 -16.81 -4.89
CA ASN A 160 1.12 -18.20 -4.65
C ASN A 160 0.42 -18.35 -3.28
N PHE A 161 0.93 -17.71 -2.24
CA PHE A 161 0.27 -17.67 -0.94
C PHE A 161 -1.11 -17.00 -1.01
N LEU A 162 -1.23 -15.83 -1.65
CA LEU A 162 -2.53 -15.13 -1.79
C LEU A 162 -3.56 -15.97 -2.53
N ILE A 163 -3.17 -16.67 -3.58
CA ILE A 163 -4.07 -17.51 -4.38
C ILE A 163 -4.55 -18.74 -3.57
N HIS A 164 -3.68 -19.32 -2.74
CA HIS A 164 -4.00 -20.51 -1.92
C HIS A 164 -4.43 -20.14 -0.49
N MET A 165 -4.87 -18.89 -0.28
CA MET A 165 -5.30 -18.43 1.03
C MET A 165 -6.65 -19.05 1.40
N ASP A 166 -6.71 -19.70 2.55
CA ASP A 166 -7.96 -20.19 3.13
C ASP A 166 -8.51 -19.17 4.14
N LEU A 167 -9.66 -18.57 3.84
CA LEU A 167 -10.30 -17.59 4.73
C LEU A 167 -11.00 -18.25 5.94
N PHE A 168 -11.01 -19.58 6.06
CA PHE A 168 -11.36 -20.24 7.33
C PHE A 168 -10.19 -20.28 8.32
N ASN A 169 -8.97 -20.04 7.83
CA ASN A 169 -7.80 -19.89 8.68
C ASN A 169 -7.73 -18.47 9.26
N PRO A 170 -7.84 -18.29 10.61
CA PRO A 170 -7.79 -16.97 11.22
C PRO A 170 -6.49 -16.19 10.94
N LEU A 171 -5.36 -16.91 10.78
CA LEU A 171 -4.08 -16.29 10.46
C LEU A 171 -4.11 -15.65 9.06
N HIS A 172 -4.73 -16.30 8.08
CA HIS A 172 -4.85 -15.77 6.72
C HIS A 172 -5.78 -14.55 6.67
N ILE A 173 -6.93 -14.59 7.38
CA ILE A 173 -7.81 -13.42 7.51
C ILE A 173 -7.06 -12.27 8.21
N GLY A 174 -6.42 -12.57 9.33
CA GLY A 174 -5.63 -11.58 10.08
C GLY A 174 -4.55 -10.93 9.21
N PHE A 175 -3.87 -11.73 8.39
CA PHE A 175 -2.88 -11.23 7.45
C PHE A 175 -3.47 -10.28 6.38
N LEU A 176 -4.64 -10.62 5.82
CA LEU A 176 -5.35 -9.72 4.88
C LEU A 176 -5.73 -8.39 5.54
N PHE A 177 -6.24 -8.43 6.78
CA PHE A 177 -6.55 -7.21 7.52
C PHE A 177 -5.30 -6.37 7.78
N VAL A 178 -4.18 -7.00 8.13
CA VAL A 178 -2.89 -6.33 8.34
C VAL A 178 -2.41 -5.67 7.04
N LEU A 179 -2.42 -6.38 5.92
CA LEU A 179 -2.03 -5.82 4.62
C LEU A 179 -2.93 -4.63 4.24
N TRP A 180 -4.23 -4.77 4.44
CA TRP A 180 -5.18 -3.71 4.14
C TRP A 180 -5.00 -2.49 5.05
N PHE A 181 -4.84 -2.70 6.36
CA PHE A 181 -4.62 -1.64 7.33
C PHE A 181 -3.33 -0.85 7.04
N PHE A 182 -2.23 -1.56 6.80
CA PHE A 182 -0.98 -0.91 6.43
C PHE A 182 -1.07 -0.26 5.04
N GLY A 183 -1.74 -0.88 4.08
CA GLY A 183 -1.98 -0.30 2.75
C GLY A 183 -2.71 1.05 2.81
N LEU A 184 -3.64 1.23 3.74
CA LEU A 184 -4.28 2.52 4.00
C LEU A 184 -3.32 3.55 4.61
N GLY A 185 -2.32 3.09 5.36
CA GLY A 185 -1.36 3.93 6.07
C GLY A 185 -0.12 4.34 5.26
N ILE A 186 0.13 3.70 4.10
CA ILE A 186 1.30 3.99 3.25
C ILE A 186 1.08 5.26 2.44
N ARG A 187 1.03 6.40 3.12
CA ARG A 187 0.92 7.70 2.47
C ARG A 187 1.32 8.84 3.40
N PRO A 188 2.20 9.76 2.96
CA PRO A 188 2.61 10.89 3.78
C PRO A 188 1.60 12.05 3.79
N SER A 189 0.63 12.07 2.87
CA SER A 189 -0.29 13.20 2.69
C SER A 189 -1.75 12.81 2.92
N TYR A 190 -2.53 13.76 3.48
CA TYR A 190 -3.92 13.57 3.84
C TYR A 190 -4.87 13.78 2.65
N VAL A 191 -6.00 13.08 2.69
CA VAL A 191 -7.06 13.25 1.70
C VAL A 191 -8.07 14.26 2.22
N GLY A 192 -8.26 15.33 1.45
CA GLY A 192 -9.37 16.25 1.67
C GLY A 192 -9.24 17.21 2.83
N GLU A 193 -8.03 17.47 3.34
CA GLU A 193 -7.79 18.62 4.20
C GLU A 193 -7.90 19.92 3.39
N GLU A 194 -8.54 20.93 3.99
CA GLU A 194 -8.63 22.29 3.45
C GLU A 194 -7.32 23.06 3.66
N ARG A 195 -6.19 22.45 3.37
CA ARG A 195 -4.93 23.17 3.38
C ARG A 195 -4.85 24.03 2.13
N LYS A 196 -4.38 25.28 2.31
CA LYS A 196 -4.18 26.28 1.26
C LYS A 196 -3.18 25.82 0.17
N ALA A 197 -2.36 24.79 0.41
CA ALA A 197 -1.41 24.23 -0.53
C ALA A 197 -1.87 22.84 -0.99
N LYS A 198 -1.83 22.60 -2.31
CA LYS A 198 -2.00 21.25 -2.87
C LYS A 198 -0.79 20.39 -2.46
N ILE A 199 -1.02 19.45 -1.57
CA ILE A 199 -0.03 18.44 -1.22
C ILE A 199 -0.22 17.28 -2.19
N ASP A 200 0.67 17.15 -3.15
CA ASP A 200 0.72 16.07 -4.13
C ASP A 200 2.07 15.34 -4.06
N MET A 201 2.22 14.27 -4.84
CA MET A 201 3.46 13.49 -4.91
C MET A 201 4.68 14.37 -5.27
N ILE A 202 4.49 15.37 -6.12
CA ILE A 202 5.56 16.28 -6.55
C ILE A 202 6.03 17.13 -5.37
N HIS A 203 5.11 17.58 -4.53
CA HIS A 203 5.44 18.32 -3.31
C HIS A 203 6.26 17.46 -2.35
N ASP A 204 5.84 16.22 -2.11
CA ASP A 204 6.55 15.29 -1.24
C ASP A 204 7.97 14.99 -1.78
N LEU A 205 8.09 14.73 -3.09
CA LEU A 205 9.41 14.53 -3.75
C LEU A 205 10.30 15.77 -3.66
N LYS A 206 9.75 16.98 -3.86
CA LYS A 206 10.51 18.23 -3.69
C LYS A 206 11.05 18.39 -2.28
N ASN A 207 10.23 18.08 -1.27
CA ASN A 207 10.65 18.15 0.13
C ASN A 207 11.77 17.15 0.44
N ILE A 208 11.66 15.90 -0.05
CA ILE A 208 12.69 14.89 0.08
C ILE A 208 13.98 15.37 -0.61
N PHE A 209 13.88 15.80 -1.87
CA PHE A 209 15.04 16.27 -2.63
C PHE A 209 15.71 17.49 -1.97
N TYR A 210 14.90 18.48 -1.54
CA TYR A 210 15.43 19.64 -0.82
C TYR A 210 16.13 19.25 0.48
N HIS A 211 15.54 18.34 1.25
CA HIS A 211 16.16 17.84 2.48
C HIS A 211 17.50 17.14 2.21
N LEU A 212 17.58 16.32 1.18
CA LEU A 212 18.78 15.62 0.79
C LEU A 212 19.87 16.61 0.31
N THR A 213 19.52 17.59 -0.52
CA THR A 213 20.46 18.55 -1.10
C THR A 213 20.91 19.63 -0.12
N LYS A 214 20.13 19.92 0.93
CA LYS A 214 20.48 20.92 1.96
C LYS A 214 21.79 20.59 2.69
N LYS A 215 22.14 19.32 2.82
CA LYS A 215 23.35 18.83 3.52
C LYS A 215 24.07 17.76 2.70
N PRO A 216 24.70 18.13 1.57
CA PRO A 216 25.28 17.17 0.62
C PRO A 216 26.39 16.31 1.24
N LEU A 217 27.11 16.82 2.26
CA LEU A 217 28.12 16.07 2.98
C LEU A 217 27.55 14.79 3.64
N TYR A 218 26.34 14.86 4.19
CA TYR A 218 25.74 13.68 4.84
C TYR A 218 25.40 12.61 3.81
N ILE A 219 24.95 13.00 2.63
CA ILE A 219 24.71 12.09 1.52
C ILE A 219 26.01 11.44 1.05
N LEU A 220 27.06 12.24 0.91
CA LEU A 220 28.38 11.73 0.53
C LEU A 220 28.87 10.67 1.53
N VAL A 221 28.71 10.93 2.84
CA VAL A 221 29.09 9.97 3.89
C VAL A 221 28.26 8.68 3.79
N ILE A 222 26.96 8.79 3.51
CA ILE A 222 26.10 7.60 3.32
C ILE A 222 26.53 6.80 2.09
N ILE A 223 26.79 7.47 0.97
CA ILE A 223 27.25 6.82 -0.27
C ILE A 223 28.58 6.10 -0.03
N LEU A 224 29.53 6.75 0.62
CA LEU A 224 30.84 6.16 0.96
C LEU A 224 30.66 4.97 1.94
N GLY A 225 29.76 5.08 2.90
CA GLY A 225 29.42 4.00 3.83
C GLY A 225 28.81 2.78 3.13
N LEU A 226 27.87 3.00 2.22
CA LEU A 226 27.26 1.92 1.42
C LEU A 226 28.29 1.27 0.51
N TYR A 227 29.18 2.06 -0.05
CA TYR A 227 30.26 1.58 -0.88
C TYR A 227 31.26 0.73 -0.08
N ALA A 228 31.70 1.20 1.09
CA ALA A 228 32.51 0.43 2.01
C ALA A 228 31.80 -0.89 2.44
N PHE A 229 30.52 -0.83 2.69
CA PHE A 229 29.73 -2.01 3.04
C PHE A 229 29.64 -3.03 1.88
N TYR A 230 29.55 -2.56 0.64
CA TYR A 230 29.60 -3.42 -0.54
C TYR A 230 30.92 -4.20 -0.60
N PHE A 231 32.08 -3.51 -0.49
CA PHE A 231 33.38 -4.19 -0.51
C PHE A 231 33.62 -5.08 0.70
N LEU A 232 33.13 -4.68 1.88
CA LEU A 232 33.17 -5.55 3.06
C LEU A 232 32.38 -6.84 2.84
N SER A 233 31.20 -6.73 2.27
CA SER A 233 30.35 -7.89 1.92
C SER A 233 31.06 -8.83 0.94
N LEU A 234 31.70 -8.29 -0.08
CA LEU A 234 32.48 -9.07 -1.04
C LEU A 234 33.72 -9.72 -0.43
N PHE A 235 34.47 -8.94 0.36
CA PHE A 235 35.69 -9.42 1.02
C PHE A 235 35.41 -10.60 1.97
N LEU A 236 34.32 -10.49 2.75
CA LEU A 236 33.91 -11.54 3.66
C LEU A 236 33.12 -12.67 2.98
N LYS A 237 32.91 -12.59 1.63
CA LYS A 237 32.10 -13.55 0.85
C LYS A 237 30.70 -13.72 1.43
N GLN A 238 30.11 -12.64 1.93
CA GLN A 238 28.78 -12.60 2.49
C GLN A 238 27.82 -11.89 1.52
N ASN A 239 26.54 -12.16 1.64
CA ASN A 239 25.51 -11.52 0.81
C ASN A 239 24.82 -10.32 1.49
N TRP A 240 25.44 -9.74 2.52
CA TRP A 240 24.84 -8.69 3.35
C TRP A 240 24.39 -7.46 2.55
N TYR A 241 25.24 -7.02 1.61
CA TYR A 241 24.91 -5.89 0.76
C TYR A 241 23.66 -6.15 -0.10
N MET A 242 23.64 -7.27 -0.80
CA MET A 242 22.51 -7.66 -1.62
C MET A 242 21.25 -7.93 -0.76
N ALA A 243 21.41 -8.53 0.41
CA ALA A 243 20.33 -8.76 1.36
C ALA A 243 19.68 -7.46 1.81
N LEU A 244 20.47 -6.44 2.14
CA LEU A 244 19.98 -5.11 2.52
C LEU A 244 19.06 -4.54 1.45
N PHE A 245 19.50 -4.49 0.20
CA PHE A 245 18.71 -3.91 -0.89
C PHE A 245 17.53 -4.79 -1.30
N SER A 246 17.66 -6.12 -1.22
CA SER A 246 16.53 -7.05 -1.40
C SER A 246 15.41 -6.77 -0.40
N VAL A 247 15.73 -6.54 0.87
CA VAL A 247 14.75 -6.18 1.91
C VAL A 247 14.02 -4.88 1.54
N PHE A 248 14.72 -3.84 1.12
CA PHE A 248 14.06 -2.60 0.65
C PHE A 248 13.20 -2.82 -0.58
N GLY A 249 13.63 -3.66 -1.52
CA GLY A 249 12.84 -4.06 -2.67
C GLY A 249 11.55 -4.80 -2.26
N TRP A 250 11.63 -5.74 -1.31
CA TRP A 250 10.47 -6.47 -0.78
C TRP A 250 9.52 -5.55 0.00
N ILE A 251 10.04 -4.57 0.75
CA ILE A 251 9.21 -3.55 1.42
C ILE A 251 8.40 -2.77 0.39
N SER A 252 9.04 -2.28 -0.69
CA SER A 252 8.34 -1.54 -1.74
C SER A 252 7.31 -2.41 -2.46
N LEU A 253 7.60 -3.68 -2.72
CA LEU A 253 6.65 -4.62 -3.30
C LEU A 253 5.48 -4.94 -2.37
N THR A 254 5.75 -5.17 -1.09
CA THR A 254 4.70 -5.39 -0.09
C THR A 254 3.78 -4.17 -0.01
N ALA A 255 4.33 -2.96 -0.10
CA ALA A 255 3.55 -1.74 -0.21
C ALA A 255 2.65 -1.73 -1.44
N ILE A 256 3.19 -2.07 -2.62
CA ILE A 256 2.42 -2.12 -3.86
C ILE A 256 1.29 -3.15 -3.77
N ILE A 257 1.57 -4.34 -3.23
CA ILE A 257 0.55 -5.39 -3.05
C ILE A 257 -0.54 -4.93 -2.08
N ALA A 258 -0.16 -4.33 -0.95
CA ALA A 258 -1.11 -3.80 0.03
C ALA A 258 -1.98 -2.67 -0.57
N LEU A 259 -1.40 -1.80 -1.40
CA LEU A 259 -2.12 -0.77 -2.13
C LEU A 259 -3.08 -1.37 -3.17
N LEU A 260 -2.68 -2.40 -3.91
CA LEU A 260 -3.54 -3.11 -4.86
C LEU A 260 -4.75 -3.74 -4.17
N LEU A 261 -4.55 -4.40 -3.02
CA LEU A 261 -5.65 -4.95 -2.21
C LEU A 261 -6.58 -3.83 -1.72
N THR A 262 -6.02 -2.70 -1.33
CA THR A 262 -6.81 -1.51 -0.96
C THR A 262 -7.63 -0.99 -2.14
N TYR A 263 -7.09 -1.02 -3.36
CA TYR A 263 -7.83 -0.61 -4.56
C TYR A 263 -9.03 -1.51 -4.85
N LEU A 264 -8.90 -2.82 -4.65
CA LEU A 264 -10.04 -3.74 -4.80
C LEU A 264 -11.18 -3.37 -3.87
N LEU A 265 -10.88 -3.04 -2.61
CA LEU A 265 -11.88 -2.57 -1.66
C LEU A 265 -12.48 -1.24 -2.08
N LEU A 266 -11.66 -0.25 -2.43
CA LEU A 266 -12.13 1.06 -2.88
C LEU A 266 -12.99 0.95 -4.14
N PHE A 267 -12.64 0.04 -5.04
CA PHE A 267 -13.43 -0.23 -6.24
C PHE A 267 -14.80 -0.82 -5.89
N LEU A 268 -14.86 -1.77 -4.95
CA LEU A 268 -16.13 -2.33 -4.47
C LEU A 268 -16.99 -1.24 -3.82
N ILE A 269 -16.42 -0.40 -2.96
CA ILE A 269 -17.11 0.74 -2.35
C ILE A 269 -17.70 1.65 -3.43
N LYS A 270 -16.92 2.00 -4.45
CA LYS A 270 -17.37 2.83 -5.57
C LYS A 270 -18.49 2.20 -6.35
N LEU A 271 -18.41 0.92 -6.62
CA LEU A 271 -19.42 0.19 -7.36
C LEU A 271 -20.76 0.23 -6.61
N THR A 272 -20.73 0.11 -5.28
CA THR A 272 -21.92 0.13 -4.42
C THR A 272 -22.52 1.53 -4.25
N ASP A 273 -21.86 2.62 -4.65
CA ASP A 273 -22.41 3.99 -4.58
C ASP A 273 -23.70 4.18 -5.40
N HIS A 274 -23.84 3.39 -6.46
CA HIS A 274 -25.05 3.39 -7.28
C HIS A 274 -26.24 2.69 -6.61
N ILE A 275 -26.01 1.98 -5.49
CA ILE A 275 -27.02 1.24 -4.72
C ILE A 275 -27.39 2.09 -3.48
N ARG A 276 -28.70 2.31 -3.24
CA ARG A 276 -29.19 3.09 -2.08
C ARG A 276 -29.73 2.19 -0.97
N GLY A 277 -29.58 2.67 0.27
CA GLY A 277 -30.13 2.05 1.46
C GLY A 277 -29.47 0.73 1.81
N TRP A 278 -30.18 -0.12 2.53
CA TRP A 278 -29.66 -1.38 3.08
C TRP A 278 -29.18 -2.38 2.01
N TRP A 279 -29.63 -2.24 0.75
CA TRP A 279 -29.17 -3.05 -0.37
C TRP A 279 -27.66 -2.95 -0.62
N LYS A 280 -27.00 -1.88 -0.14
CA LYS A 280 -25.52 -1.84 -0.13
C LYS A 280 -24.94 -2.96 0.72
N ALA A 281 -25.56 -3.26 1.86
CA ALA A 281 -25.13 -4.33 2.74
C ALA A 281 -25.17 -5.70 2.06
N VAL A 282 -26.13 -5.94 1.16
CA VAL A 282 -26.20 -7.19 0.38
C VAL A 282 -24.93 -7.39 -0.45
N SER A 283 -24.43 -6.37 -1.12
CA SER A 283 -23.17 -6.48 -1.90
C SER A 283 -21.96 -6.82 -1.02
N TYR A 284 -21.87 -6.24 0.18
CA TYR A 284 -20.77 -6.56 1.11
C TYR A 284 -20.94 -7.93 1.76
N LEU A 285 -22.15 -8.31 2.12
CA LEU A 285 -22.44 -9.64 2.69
C LEU A 285 -22.25 -10.76 1.67
N THR A 286 -22.40 -10.48 0.37
CA THR A 286 -22.13 -11.47 -0.68
C THR A 286 -20.70 -11.98 -0.62
N VAL A 287 -19.72 -11.15 -0.21
CA VAL A 287 -18.30 -11.54 -0.11
C VAL A 287 -18.13 -12.75 0.83
N PRO A 288 -18.42 -12.64 2.15
CA PRO A 288 -18.23 -13.77 3.06
C PRO A 288 -19.20 -14.91 2.77
N VAL A 289 -20.47 -14.62 2.41
CA VAL A 289 -21.50 -15.64 2.17
C VAL A 289 -21.12 -16.51 0.96
N SER A 290 -20.73 -15.91 -0.16
CA SER A 290 -20.33 -16.69 -1.34
C SER A 290 -19.08 -17.51 -1.08
N TYR A 291 -18.11 -16.97 -0.34
CA TYR A 291 -16.92 -17.74 0.05
C TYR A 291 -17.30 -18.96 0.88
N VAL A 292 -18.09 -18.77 1.95
CA VAL A 292 -18.50 -19.87 2.84
C VAL A 292 -19.25 -20.95 2.05
N ILE A 293 -20.21 -20.56 1.22
CA ILE A 293 -20.98 -21.55 0.43
C ILE A 293 -20.08 -22.35 -0.51
N VAL A 294 -19.26 -21.66 -1.30
CA VAL A 294 -18.37 -22.31 -2.27
C VAL A 294 -17.33 -23.18 -1.56
N ARG A 295 -16.76 -22.68 -0.47
CA ARG A 295 -15.74 -23.40 0.31
C ARG A 295 -16.32 -24.68 0.95
N MET A 296 -17.55 -24.63 1.49
CA MET A 296 -18.23 -25.80 2.02
C MET A 296 -18.51 -26.85 0.95
N ILE A 297 -18.88 -26.43 -0.28
CA ILE A 297 -19.05 -27.34 -1.41
C ILE A 297 -17.72 -28.05 -1.74
N PHE A 298 -16.60 -27.31 -1.79
CA PHE A 298 -15.29 -27.89 -2.10
C PHE A 298 -14.68 -28.72 -0.96
N LEU A 299 -15.13 -28.50 0.28
CA LEU A 299 -14.80 -29.40 1.39
C LEU A 299 -15.56 -30.72 1.31
N TYR A 300 -16.82 -30.66 0.85
CA TYR A 300 -17.65 -31.87 0.66
C TYR A 300 -17.23 -32.68 -0.59
N TYR A 301 -16.95 -31.97 -1.69
CA TYR A 301 -16.42 -32.55 -2.93
C TYR A 301 -14.97 -32.10 -3.10
N PRO A 302 -13.97 -32.89 -2.63
CA PRO A 302 -12.57 -32.44 -2.63
C PRO A 302 -12.08 -32.16 -4.04
N VAL A 303 -11.83 -30.88 -4.31
CA VAL A 303 -11.25 -30.40 -5.58
C VAL A 303 -9.82 -29.97 -5.34
N ARG A 304 -8.91 -30.39 -6.22
CA ARG A 304 -7.53 -29.90 -6.21
C ARG A 304 -7.56 -28.38 -6.37
N GLN A 305 -6.92 -27.64 -5.47
CA GLN A 305 -6.95 -26.17 -5.40
C GLN A 305 -8.32 -25.56 -5.05
N GLY A 306 -9.15 -26.22 -4.25
CA GLY A 306 -10.45 -25.74 -3.82
C GLY A 306 -10.41 -24.36 -3.15
N ASP A 307 -9.30 -24.01 -2.46
CA ASP A 307 -9.08 -22.70 -1.83
C ASP A 307 -9.05 -21.60 -2.88
N SER A 308 -8.23 -21.77 -3.92
CA SER A 308 -8.08 -20.80 -5.03
C SER A 308 -9.38 -20.59 -5.79
N PHE A 309 -10.09 -21.69 -6.07
CA PHE A 309 -11.40 -21.62 -6.74
C PHE A 309 -12.44 -20.95 -5.87
N SER A 310 -12.40 -21.14 -4.55
CA SER A 310 -13.32 -20.46 -3.61
C SER A 310 -13.12 -18.96 -3.62
N LEU A 311 -11.88 -18.49 -3.62
CA LEU A 311 -11.54 -17.06 -3.70
C LEU A 311 -11.96 -16.46 -5.06
N LEU A 312 -11.69 -17.16 -6.15
CA LEU A 312 -12.08 -16.71 -7.49
C LEU A 312 -13.60 -16.59 -7.62
N LEU A 313 -14.33 -17.63 -7.23
CA LEU A 313 -15.79 -17.65 -7.31
C LEU A 313 -16.41 -16.62 -6.37
N MET A 314 -15.87 -16.41 -5.17
CA MET A 314 -16.27 -15.32 -4.28
C MET A 314 -16.20 -13.97 -4.99
N MET A 315 -15.07 -13.65 -5.65
CA MET A 315 -14.93 -12.40 -6.38
C MET A 315 -15.92 -12.28 -7.53
N VAL A 316 -16.07 -13.32 -8.34
CA VAL A 316 -17.02 -13.36 -9.47
C VAL A 316 -18.45 -13.19 -9.00
N CYS A 317 -18.88 -13.94 -7.99
CA CYS A 317 -20.23 -13.84 -7.40
C CYS A 317 -20.50 -12.43 -6.85
N THR A 318 -19.54 -11.85 -6.13
CA THR A 318 -19.67 -10.49 -5.59
C THR A 318 -19.87 -9.47 -6.71
N PHE A 319 -19.10 -9.57 -7.78
CA PHE A 319 -19.22 -8.70 -8.96
C PHE A 319 -20.59 -8.86 -9.63
N ILE A 320 -21.00 -10.09 -9.92
CA ILE A 320 -22.29 -10.38 -10.59
C ILE A 320 -23.43 -9.85 -9.76
N VAL A 321 -23.50 -10.19 -8.46
CA VAL A 321 -24.57 -9.72 -7.57
C VAL A 321 -24.63 -8.21 -7.51
N THR A 322 -23.47 -7.54 -7.36
CA THR A 322 -23.41 -6.08 -7.29
C THR A 322 -23.93 -5.44 -8.60
N ILE A 323 -23.52 -5.94 -9.77
CA ILE A 323 -23.99 -5.45 -11.07
C ILE A 323 -25.49 -5.68 -11.23
N LEU A 324 -26.02 -6.86 -10.85
CA LEU A 324 -27.44 -7.16 -10.90
C LEU A 324 -28.25 -6.21 -10.01
N LEU A 325 -27.79 -5.92 -8.80
CA LEU A 325 -28.43 -4.95 -7.91
C LEU A 325 -28.46 -3.53 -8.50
N ILE A 326 -27.38 -3.09 -9.13
CA ILE A 326 -27.32 -1.79 -9.82
C ILE A 326 -28.36 -1.76 -10.94
N LYS A 327 -28.40 -2.80 -11.79
CA LYS A 327 -29.33 -2.90 -12.92
C LYS A 327 -30.79 -2.93 -12.46
N TYR A 328 -31.09 -3.74 -11.45
CA TYR A 328 -32.43 -3.86 -10.86
C TYR A 328 -32.94 -2.51 -10.34
N LYS A 329 -32.12 -1.76 -9.61
CA LYS A 329 -32.52 -0.45 -9.08
C LYS A 329 -32.66 0.61 -10.18
N LYS A 330 -31.83 0.58 -11.22
CA LYS A 330 -31.98 1.49 -12.36
C LYS A 330 -33.33 1.26 -13.05
N THR A 331 -33.71 0.01 -13.28
CA THR A 331 -34.99 -0.37 -13.90
C THR A 331 -36.20 0.07 -13.07
N ASN A 332 -36.16 -0.12 -11.75
CA ASN A 332 -37.27 0.29 -10.88
C ASN A 332 -37.40 1.83 -10.81
N ARG A 333 -36.30 2.59 -10.88
CA ARG A 333 -36.38 4.07 -10.97
C ARG A 333 -37.09 4.54 -12.23
N PHE A 334 -36.82 3.93 -13.38
CA PHE A 334 -37.50 4.27 -14.64
C PHE A 334 -39.01 3.96 -14.56
N LYS A 335 -39.41 2.80 -14.00
CA LYS A 335 -40.80 2.43 -13.81
C LYS A 335 -41.52 3.41 -12.88
N THR A 336 -40.90 3.82 -11.77
CA THR A 336 -41.51 4.77 -10.81
C THR A 336 -41.64 6.17 -11.42
N ALA A 337 -40.61 6.64 -12.14
CA ALA A 337 -40.63 7.94 -12.82
C ALA A 337 -41.68 7.98 -13.93
N SER A 338 -41.81 6.91 -14.73
CA SER A 338 -42.88 6.76 -15.74
C SER A 338 -44.25 6.79 -15.12
N LYS A 339 -44.46 6.06 -14.02
CA LYS A 339 -45.75 6.03 -13.31
C LYS A 339 -46.15 7.40 -12.75
N MET A 340 -45.18 8.16 -12.18
CA MET A 340 -45.44 9.50 -11.70
C MET A 340 -45.74 10.49 -12.83
N LYS A 341 -45.13 10.32 -14.00
CA LYS A 341 -45.42 11.15 -15.17
C LYS A 341 -46.85 10.89 -15.70
N HIS A 342 -47.31 9.63 -15.72
CA HIS A 342 -48.68 9.28 -16.08
C HIS A 342 -49.70 9.85 -15.10
N MET A 343 -49.46 9.74 -13.78
CA MET A 343 -50.39 10.32 -12.78
C MET A 343 -50.53 11.83 -12.90
N LYS A 344 -49.41 12.57 -13.14
CA LYS A 344 -49.46 14.02 -13.35
C LYS A 344 -50.24 14.42 -14.61
N VAL A 345 -50.20 13.63 -15.67
CA VAL A 345 -50.94 13.88 -16.91
C VAL A 345 -52.45 13.64 -16.69
N GLU A 346 -52.83 12.63 -15.92
CA GLU A 346 -54.23 12.36 -15.56
C GLU A 346 -54.85 13.44 -14.65
N ASP A 347 -54.07 13.91 -13.63
CA ASP A 347 -54.53 15.00 -12.78
C ASP A 347 -54.64 16.34 -13.51
N GLY A 348 -53.78 16.58 -14.51
CA GLY A 348 -53.87 17.76 -15.38
C GLY A 348 -55.07 17.77 -16.29
N LYS A 349 -55.52 16.60 -16.77
CA LYS A 349 -56.72 16.46 -17.58
C LYS A 349 -58.04 16.64 -16.78
N LYS A 350 -58.03 16.31 -15.49
CA LYS A 350 -59.22 16.49 -14.61
C LYS A 350 -59.43 17.93 -14.14
N ARG A 351 -58.46 18.84 -14.38
CA ARG A 351 -58.55 20.25 -13.97
C ARG A 351 -58.90 21.23 -15.09
N THR A 352 -59.22 20.80 -16.26
CA THR A 352 -59.82 21.65 -17.28
C THR A 352 -61.31 21.81 -16.97
N PRO A 353 -61.78 23.01 -16.51
CA PRO A 353 -63.21 23.22 -16.33
C PRO A 353 -63.86 23.29 -17.74
N GLU A 354 -64.90 22.51 -17.93
CA GLU A 354 -65.83 22.73 -19.03
C GLU A 354 -66.35 24.15 -18.94
N LYS A 355 -66.11 24.94 -20.00
CA LYS A 355 -66.69 26.27 -20.21
C LYS A 355 -67.95 26.10 -21.05
#